data_e5c9a9e2197857e584938dbde9ed1212
#
_entry.id   e5c9a9e2197857e584938dbde9ed1212
#
_cell.length_a   1.000
_cell.length_b   1.000
_cell.length_c   1.000
_cell.angle_alpha   90.00
_cell.angle_beta   90.00
_cell.angle_gamma   90.00
#
_symmetry.space_group_name_H-M   'P 1'
#
loop_
_entity.id
_entity.type
_entity.pdbx_description
1 polymer ?
#
loop_
_entity_poly.entity_id
_entity_poly.type
_entity_poly.pdbx_seq_one_letter_code
_entity_poly.pdbx_strand_id
1 'polypeptide(L)'
;MRFFQKLLTKLLVLFSSIVIHSQEVDFHPPIDAPFNLSGTFGEFRSRFHTGIDFKGGEGINVFSIEDGYISRIEVSPSGYGKVVYITHPNGYSSVYAHLSRFSPDIEKYIKSEQYRSKSFTVKKFPKKDQIQVKRGELIGYSGNTGRSFGAHLHFEIRD
;
A
#
# COMPACT_ATOMS: atom_id res chain seq x y z
N MET A 1 42.55 38.94 17.68
CA MET A 1 42.41 37.50 18.07
C MET A 1 41.11 37.17 18.81
N ARG A 2 40.66 37.91 19.82
CA ARG A 2 39.45 37.62 20.61
C ARG A 2 38.12 37.72 19.83
N PHE A 3 38.04 38.55 18.77
CA PHE A 3 36.83 38.71 17.98
C PHE A 3 36.58 37.53 17.01
N PHE A 4 37.64 36.99 16.42
CA PHE A 4 37.58 35.82 15.55
C PHE A 4 37.22 34.54 16.32
N GLN A 5 37.71 34.35 17.54
CA GLN A 5 37.36 33.20 18.39
C GLN A 5 35.88 33.21 18.77
N LYS A 6 35.27 34.37 19.07
CA LYS A 6 33.83 34.46 19.40
C LYS A 6 32.95 34.20 18.18
N LEU A 7 33.40 34.57 16.98
CA LEU A 7 32.67 34.29 15.73
C LEU A 7 32.71 32.80 15.37
N LEU A 8 33.87 32.16 15.54
CA LEU A 8 34.03 30.72 15.29
C LEU A 8 33.19 29.88 16.25
N THR A 9 33.12 30.25 17.54
CA THR A 9 32.31 29.56 18.54
C THR A 9 30.81 29.69 18.26
N LYS A 10 30.34 30.86 17.80
CA LYS A 10 28.94 31.04 17.38
C LYS A 10 28.59 30.27 16.09
N LEU A 11 29.54 30.15 15.17
CA LEU A 11 29.32 29.35 13.93
C LEU A 11 29.29 27.84 14.24
N LEU A 12 30.12 27.37 15.19
CA LEU A 12 30.15 25.97 15.60
C LEU A 12 28.86 25.54 16.34
N VAL A 13 28.25 26.45 17.11
CA VAL A 13 27.00 26.19 17.83
C VAL A 13 25.79 26.15 16.88
N LEU A 14 25.84 26.85 15.75
CA LEU A 14 24.77 26.80 14.71
C LEU A 14 24.78 25.52 13.89
N PHE A 15 25.90 24.80 13.82
CA PHE A 15 26.00 23.53 13.09
C PHE A 15 25.62 22.29 13.90
N SER A 16 25.48 22.42 15.24
CA SER A 16 25.25 21.28 16.14
C SER A 16 23.77 20.91 16.36
N SER A 17 22.82 21.56 15.68
CA SER A 17 21.38 21.34 15.91
C SER A 17 20.60 20.78 14.70
N ILE A 18 21.28 20.24 13.70
CA ILE A 18 20.58 19.40 12.70
C ILE A 18 20.54 17.98 13.26
N VAL A 19 19.63 17.74 14.21
CA VAL A 19 19.21 16.39 14.53
C VAL A 19 18.37 15.92 13.36
N ILE A 20 18.98 15.13 12.46
CA ILE A 20 18.22 14.37 11.46
C ILE A 20 17.45 13.33 12.25
N HIS A 21 16.20 13.64 12.59
CA HIS A 21 15.25 12.63 13.03
C HIS A 21 14.95 11.77 11.80
N SER A 22 15.58 10.61 11.73
CA SER A 22 15.05 9.54 10.89
C SER A 22 13.67 9.21 11.47
N GLN A 23 12.61 9.57 10.78
CA GLN A 23 11.29 9.08 11.14
C GLN A 23 11.32 7.57 10.97
N GLU A 24 11.25 6.86 12.07
CA GLU A 24 11.02 5.42 12.04
C GLU A 24 9.63 5.23 11.43
N VAL A 25 9.58 4.62 10.24
CA VAL A 25 8.32 4.40 9.53
C VAL A 25 7.70 3.15 10.14
N ASP A 26 6.81 3.35 11.08
CA ASP A 26 6.05 2.28 11.75
C ASP A 26 4.80 1.95 10.94
N PHE A 27 4.91 1.06 9.95
CA PHE A 27 3.76 0.59 9.18
C PHE A 27 2.91 -0.43 9.95
N HIS A 28 1.59 -0.33 9.81
CA HIS A 28 0.69 -1.39 10.25
C HIS A 28 0.91 -2.65 9.40
N PRO A 29 0.86 -3.87 9.97
CA PRO A 29 0.89 -5.10 9.19
C PRO A 29 -0.20 -5.11 8.11
N PRO A 30 0.11 -5.43 6.84
CA PRO A 30 -0.87 -5.40 5.75
C PRO A 30 -1.87 -6.56 5.80
N ILE A 31 -1.60 -7.60 6.59
CA ILE A 31 -2.43 -8.81 6.68
C ILE A 31 -2.48 -9.33 8.11
N ASP A 32 -3.64 -9.84 8.52
CA ASP A 32 -3.88 -10.47 9.83
C ASP A 32 -3.46 -11.95 9.82
N ALA A 33 -2.19 -12.20 9.58
CA ALA A 33 -1.59 -13.54 9.57
C ALA A 33 -0.11 -13.48 9.92
N PRO A 34 0.50 -14.59 10.36
CA PRO A 34 1.95 -14.67 10.48
C PRO A 34 2.65 -14.32 9.15
N PHE A 35 3.77 -13.62 9.21
CA PHE A 35 4.52 -13.20 8.02
C PHE A 35 5.26 -14.38 7.37
N ASN A 36 4.50 -15.29 6.78
CA ASN A 36 5.02 -16.36 5.94
C ASN A 36 4.97 -15.90 4.47
N LEU A 37 6.12 -15.83 3.83
CA LEU A 37 6.22 -15.41 2.43
C LEU A 37 6.19 -16.63 1.51
N SER A 38 5.45 -16.52 0.41
CA SER A 38 5.44 -17.45 -0.72
C SER A 38 6.13 -16.88 -1.96
N GLY A 39 6.49 -15.60 -1.94
CA GLY A 39 7.24 -14.90 -2.99
C GLY A 39 7.93 -13.67 -2.46
N THR A 40 9.12 -13.38 -2.96
CA THR A 40 9.95 -12.25 -2.56
C THR A 40 10.09 -11.23 -3.69
N PHE A 41 10.37 -9.97 -3.32
CA PHE A 41 10.64 -8.91 -4.29
C PHE A 41 11.85 -9.25 -5.16
N GLY A 42 11.76 -8.97 -6.47
CA GLY A 42 12.83 -9.20 -7.43
C GLY A 42 13.01 -10.67 -7.84
N GLU A 43 12.25 -11.61 -7.27
CA GLU A 43 12.26 -13.01 -7.72
C GLU A 43 11.90 -13.10 -9.20
N PHE A 44 12.72 -13.79 -9.98
CA PHE A 44 12.44 -13.99 -11.40
C PHE A 44 11.49 -15.18 -11.61
N ARG A 45 10.34 -14.89 -12.23
CA ARG A 45 9.34 -15.89 -12.68
C ARG A 45 9.32 -15.87 -14.21
N SER A 46 8.30 -15.39 -14.89
CA SER A 46 8.33 -14.98 -16.31
C SER A 46 8.75 -13.51 -16.47
N ARG A 47 8.79 -12.80 -15.38
CA ARG A 47 9.22 -11.41 -15.17
C ARG A 47 9.63 -11.25 -13.71
N PHE A 48 10.31 -10.16 -13.38
CA PHE A 48 10.62 -9.86 -11.98
C PHE A 48 9.35 -9.61 -11.17
N HIS A 49 9.30 -10.19 -9.98
CA HIS A 49 8.23 -10.02 -9.02
C HIS A 49 8.33 -8.62 -8.39
N THR A 50 7.25 -7.82 -8.51
CA THR A 50 7.23 -6.40 -8.13
C THR A 50 6.85 -6.15 -6.68
N GLY A 51 6.61 -7.21 -5.90
CA GLY A 51 6.19 -7.13 -4.51
C GLY A 51 6.63 -8.32 -3.69
N ILE A 52 5.94 -8.53 -2.57
CA ILE A 52 6.04 -9.71 -1.74
C ILE A 52 4.69 -10.41 -1.65
N ASP A 53 4.70 -11.73 -1.59
CA ASP A 53 3.49 -12.53 -1.48
C ASP A 53 3.39 -13.09 -0.06
N PHE A 54 2.41 -12.61 0.73
CA PHE A 54 2.08 -13.14 2.05
C PHE A 54 1.20 -14.37 1.90
N LYS A 55 1.73 -15.53 2.29
CA LYS A 55 0.98 -16.78 2.33
C LYS A 55 -0.02 -16.75 3.48
N GLY A 56 -1.28 -17.06 3.22
CA GLY A 56 -2.27 -17.01 4.31
C GLY A 56 -3.61 -17.65 4.00
N GLY A 57 -3.89 -18.06 2.79
CA GLY A 57 -5.21 -18.56 2.40
C GLY A 57 -6.18 -17.46 1.98
N GLU A 58 -7.42 -17.82 1.70
CA GLU A 58 -8.46 -16.91 1.25
C GLU A 58 -9.26 -16.35 2.44
N GLY A 59 -9.65 -15.09 2.37
CA GLY A 59 -10.56 -14.46 3.34
C GLY A 59 -9.89 -13.86 4.58
N ILE A 60 -8.55 -13.82 4.64
CA ILE A 60 -7.83 -13.18 5.75
C ILE A 60 -7.93 -11.66 5.60
N ASN A 61 -8.13 -10.96 6.72
CA ASN A 61 -8.23 -9.50 6.75
C ASN A 61 -6.96 -8.84 6.19
N VAL A 62 -7.17 -7.84 5.33
CA VAL A 62 -6.11 -7.01 4.73
C VAL A 62 -6.33 -5.56 5.14
N PHE A 63 -5.29 -4.93 5.65
CA PHE A 63 -5.34 -3.60 6.24
C PHE A 63 -4.47 -2.60 5.50
N SER A 64 -4.85 -1.31 5.53
CA SER A 64 -3.97 -0.24 5.10
C SER A 64 -2.77 -0.12 6.04
N ILE A 65 -1.56 -0.05 5.47
CA ILE A 65 -0.32 0.09 6.24
C ILE A 65 -0.18 1.47 6.90
N GLU A 66 -0.83 2.49 6.34
CA GLU A 66 -0.72 3.88 6.78
C GLU A 66 -1.99 4.66 6.38
N ASP A 67 -2.20 5.85 6.97
CA ASP A 67 -3.21 6.81 6.53
C ASP A 67 -3.05 7.10 5.04
N GLY A 68 -4.16 7.38 4.34
CA GLY A 68 -4.08 7.70 2.94
C GLY A 68 -5.44 7.83 2.26
N TYR A 69 -5.44 7.79 0.94
CA TYR A 69 -6.66 7.73 0.14
C TYR A 69 -6.51 6.68 -0.95
N ILE A 70 -7.62 6.07 -1.32
CA ILE A 70 -7.64 5.11 -2.43
C ILE A 70 -7.48 5.88 -3.75
N SER A 71 -6.33 5.72 -4.38
CA SER A 71 -5.99 6.37 -5.65
C SER A 71 -6.38 5.54 -6.87
N ARG A 72 -6.51 4.21 -6.71
CA ARG A 72 -6.96 3.31 -7.79
C ARG A 72 -7.61 2.06 -7.22
N ILE A 73 -8.68 1.62 -7.87
CA ILE A 73 -9.29 0.30 -7.66
C ILE A 73 -9.45 -0.36 -9.03
N GLU A 74 -9.16 -1.66 -9.10
CA GLU A 74 -9.38 -2.42 -10.33
C GLU A 74 -9.99 -3.79 -10.03
N VAL A 75 -10.91 -4.22 -10.89
CA VAL A 75 -11.42 -5.59 -10.95
C VAL A 75 -11.17 -6.11 -12.36
N SER A 76 -10.39 -7.18 -12.47
CA SER A 76 -10.02 -7.80 -13.73
C SER A 76 -9.96 -9.33 -13.59
N PRO A 77 -10.31 -10.10 -14.63
CA PRO A 77 -10.10 -11.56 -14.60
C PRO A 77 -8.62 -11.95 -14.74
N SER A 78 -7.72 -11.01 -15.03
CA SER A 78 -6.28 -11.22 -15.22
C SER A 78 -5.44 -10.25 -14.40
N GLY A 79 -4.11 -10.40 -14.47
CA GLY A 79 -3.18 -9.53 -13.74
C GLY A 79 -3.38 -9.61 -12.24
N TYR A 80 -3.54 -8.47 -11.58
CA TYR A 80 -3.75 -8.36 -10.13
C TYR A 80 -5.15 -8.76 -9.63
N GLY A 81 -6.10 -9.08 -10.53
CA GLY A 81 -7.45 -9.43 -10.14
C GLY A 81 -8.21 -8.27 -9.51
N LYS A 82 -8.68 -8.44 -8.27
CA LYS A 82 -9.18 -7.37 -7.43
C LYS A 82 -7.99 -6.72 -6.71
N VAL A 83 -7.79 -5.43 -6.93
CA VAL A 83 -6.64 -4.69 -6.40
C VAL A 83 -7.02 -3.30 -5.94
N VAL A 84 -6.42 -2.86 -4.83
CA VAL A 84 -6.52 -1.51 -4.29
C VAL A 84 -5.12 -0.88 -4.25
N TYR A 85 -5.05 0.39 -4.64
CA TYR A 85 -3.88 1.25 -4.50
C TYR A 85 -4.22 2.38 -3.54
N ILE A 86 -3.36 2.61 -2.57
CA ILE A 86 -3.52 3.68 -1.58
C ILE A 86 -2.30 4.59 -1.69
N THR A 87 -2.54 5.89 -1.86
CA THR A 87 -1.48 6.90 -1.82
C THR A 87 -1.43 7.52 -0.43
N HIS A 88 -0.24 7.56 0.15
CA HIS A 88 0.02 7.98 1.52
C HIS A 88 0.56 9.42 1.60
N PRO A 89 0.46 10.09 2.77
CA PRO A 89 0.94 11.47 2.93
C PRO A 89 2.44 11.64 2.69
N ASN A 90 3.24 10.59 2.89
CA ASN A 90 4.69 10.59 2.65
C ASN A 90 5.10 10.46 1.17
N GLY A 91 4.10 10.40 0.24
CA GLY A 91 4.32 10.28 -1.20
C GLY A 91 4.39 8.86 -1.74
N TYR A 92 4.56 7.85 -0.89
CA TYR A 92 4.51 6.44 -1.31
C TYR A 92 3.09 5.97 -1.58
N SER A 93 2.98 4.89 -2.35
CA SER A 93 1.73 4.18 -2.57
C SER A 93 1.88 2.71 -2.19
N SER A 94 0.86 2.15 -1.54
CA SER A 94 0.78 0.71 -1.29
C SER A 94 -0.23 0.05 -2.23
N VAL A 95 0.05 -1.20 -2.61
CA VAL A 95 -0.75 -2.01 -3.53
C VAL A 95 -1.11 -3.33 -2.86
N TYR A 96 -2.39 -3.68 -2.90
CA TYR A 96 -2.95 -4.89 -2.29
C TYR A 96 -3.72 -5.65 -3.36
N ALA A 97 -3.16 -6.77 -3.82
CA ALA A 97 -3.69 -7.49 -4.98
C ALA A 97 -4.14 -8.91 -4.66
N HIS A 98 -4.77 -9.54 -5.64
CA HIS A 98 -5.38 -10.87 -5.62
C HIS A 98 -6.51 -11.01 -4.59
N LEU A 99 -7.12 -9.90 -4.15
CA LEU A 99 -8.17 -9.88 -3.13
C LEU A 99 -9.37 -10.74 -3.55
N SER A 100 -9.97 -11.47 -2.60
CA SER A 100 -11.24 -12.19 -2.80
C SER A 100 -12.42 -11.23 -2.84
N ARG A 101 -12.41 -10.22 -1.96
CA ARG A 101 -13.42 -9.16 -1.86
C ARG A 101 -12.80 -7.90 -1.24
N PHE A 102 -13.41 -6.78 -1.50
CA PHE A 102 -13.06 -5.52 -0.83
C PHE A 102 -13.79 -5.38 0.51
N SER A 103 -13.41 -4.39 1.34
CA SER A 103 -14.21 -3.96 2.49
C SER A 103 -15.57 -3.43 2.04
N PRO A 104 -16.60 -3.38 2.91
CA PRO A 104 -17.96 -3.04 2.52
C PRO A 104 -18.09 -1.73 1.74
N ASP A 105 -17.39 -0.67 2.16
CA ASP A 105 -17.50 0.64 1.52
C ASP A 105 -16.82 0.67 0.13
N ILE A 106 -15.65 0.06 0.00
CA ILE A 106 -14.95 -0.10 -1.28
C ILE A 106 -15.77 -0.99 -2.22
N GLU A 107 -16.33 -2.09 -1.71
CA GLU A 107 -17.17 -3.01 -2.48
C GLU A 107 -18.42 -2.29 -3.01
N LYS A 108 -19.09 -1.48 -2.17
CA LYS A 108 -20.25 -0.68 -2.56
C LYS A 108 -19.91 0.29 -3.69
N TYR A 109 -18.78 1.00 -3.56
CA TYR A 109 -18.30 1.91 -4.59
C TYR A 109 -18.05 1.18 -5.91
N ILE A 110 -17.27 0.10 -5.89
CA ILE A 110 -16.88 -0.59 -7.12
C ILE A 110 -18.07 -1.28 -7.81
N LYS A 111 -19.01 -1.84 -7.04
CA LYS A 111 -20.26 -2.41 -7.58
C LYS A 111 -21.10 -1.34 -8.28
N SER A 112 -21.24 -0.15 -7.71
CA SER A 112 -21.96 0.95 -8.35
C SER A 112 -21.34 1.30 -9.71
N GLU A 113 -20.00 1.29 -9.81
CA GLU A 113 -19.28 1.55 -11.05
C GLU A 113 -19.44 0.41 -12.08
N GLN A 114 -19.44 -0.85 -11.64
CA GLN A 114 -19.71 -2.01 -12.49
C GLN A 114 -21.12 -1.96 -13.08
N TYR A 115 -22.15 -1.68 -12.26
CA TYR A 115 -23.53 -1.52 -12.74
C TYR A 115 -23.66 -0.35 -13.70
N ARG A 116 -23.05 0.80 -13.40
CA ARG A 116 -23.09 1.99 -14.26
C ARG A 116 -22.47 1.74 -15.63
N SER A 117 -21.34 1.03 -15.67
CA SER A 117 -20.62 0.69 -16.90
C SER A 117 -21.11 -0.59 -17.58
N LYS A 118 -22.04 -1.32 -16.95
CA LYS A 118 -22.49 -2.65 -17.39
C LYS A 118 -21.33 -3.59 -17.69
N SER A 119 -20.28 -3.56 -16.88
CA SER A 119 -19.06 -4.34 -17.07
C SER A 119 -18.59 -4.93 -15.76
N PHE A 120 -18.20 -6.20 -15.78
CA PHE A 120 -17.50 -6.83 -14.65
C PHE A 120 -16.09 -6.23 -14.45
N THR A 121 -15.39 -6.00 -15.56
CA THR A 121 -14.04 -5.41 -15.53
C THR A 121 -14.15 -3.91 -15.42
N VAL A 122 -13.57 -3.36 -14.38
CA VAL A 122 -13.55 -1.92 -14.12
C VAL A 122 -12.19 -1.48 -13.59
N LYS A 123 -11.80 -0.27 -13.96
CA LYS A 123 -10.63 0.43 -13.42
C LYS A 123 -11.03 1.85 -13.10
N LYS A 124 -10.93 2.23 -11.83
CA LYS A 124 -11.38 3.53 -11.32
C LYS A 124 -10.28 4.23 -10.57
N PHE A 125 -10.32 5.55 -10.66
CA PHE A 125 -9.41 6.46 -9.99
C PHE A 125 -10.25 7.43 -9.15
N PRO A 126 -10.60 7.06 -7.89
CA PRO A 126 -11.34 7.95 -7.00
C PRO A 126 -10.57 9.25 -6.78
N LYS A 127 -11.29 10.37 -6.56
CA LYS A 127 -10.67 11.62 -6.18
C LYS A 127 -10.05 11.49 -4.78
N LYS A 128 -9.03 12.32 -4.50
CA LYS A 128 -8.29 12.28 -3.23
C LYS A 128 -9.17 12.37 -1.99
N ASP A 129 -10.29 13.08 -2.05
CA ASP A 129 -11.25 13.28 -0.96
C ASP A 129 -12.41 12.27 -0.95
N GLN A 130 -12.47 11.36 -1.90
CA GLN A 130 -13.62 10.48 -2.11
C GLN A 130 -13.62 9.24 -1.22
N ILE A 131 -12.48 8.57 -1.07
CA ILE A 131 -12.35 7.38 -0.22
C ILE A 131 -11.04 7.51 0.56
N GLN A 132 -11.16 7.97 1.81
CA GLN A 132 -10.04 8.06 2.74
C GLN A 132 -9.92 6.75 3.50
N VAL A 133 -8.72 6.40 3.90
CA VAL A 133 -8.43 5.23 4.74
C VAL A 133 -7.49 5.61 5.87
N LYS A 134 -7.62 4.94 6.99
CA LYS A 134 -6.76 5.10 8.15
C LYS A 134 -5.76 3.94 8.25
N ARG A 135 -4.63 4.20 8.86
CA ARG A 135 -3.67 3.16 9.25
C ARG A 135 -4.38 2.06 10.02
N GLY A 136 -4.22 0.80 9.61
CA GLY A 136 -4.91 -0.34 10.20
C GLY A 136 -6.38 -0.50 9.83
N GLU A 137 -6.91 0.31 8.91
CA GLU A 137 -8.29 0.15 8.44
C GLU A 137 -8.41 -1.04 7.51
N LEU A 138 -9.48 -1.83 7.69
CA LEU A 138 -9.80 -2.96 6.82
C LEU A 138 -10.13 -2.49 5.41
N ILE A 139 -9.36 -2.93 4.42
CA ILE A 139 -9.56 -2.57 3.00
C ILE A 139 -10.06 -3.73 2.15
N GLY A 140 -9.91 -4.96 2.63
CA GLY A 140 -10.34 -6.14 1.90
C GLY A 140 -9.90 -7.43 2.55
N TYR A 141 -9.93 -8.50 1.76
CA TYR A 141 -9.61 -9.84 2.22
C TYR A 141 -8.74 -10.55 1.17
N SER A 142 -7.72 -11.28 1.64
CA SER A 142 -6.83 -12.06 0.78
C SER A 142 -7.59 -13.05 -0.10
N GLY A 143 -7.04 -13.41 -1.23
CA GLY A 143 -7.72 -14.30 -2.16
C GLY A 143 -6.83 -14.84 -3.26
N ASN A 144 -7.48 -15.22 -4.38
CA ASN A 144 -6.83 -15.85 -5.53
C ASN A 144 -7.38 -15.30 -6.86
N THR A 145 -7.78 -14.01 -6.89
CA THR A 145 -8.33 -13.41 -8.12
C THR A 145 -7.23 -12.96 -9.08
N GLY A 146 -7.57 -12.85 -10.37
CA GLY A 146 -6.61 -12.50 -11.40
C GLY A 146 -5.66 -13.64 -11.77
N ARG A 147 -4.40 -13.31 -12.09
CA ARG A 147 -3.37 -14.30 -12.42
C ARG A 147 -2.62 -14.71 -11.16
N SER A 148 -3.18 -15.64 -10.41
CA SER A 148 -2.62 -16.17 -9.17
C SER A 148 -2.73 -17.71 -9.15
N PHE A 149 -1.77 -18.38 -8.52
CA PHE A 149 -1.69 -19.84 -8.45
C PHE A 149 -1.99 -20.40 -7.04
N GLY A 150 -2.66 -19.63 -6.21
CA GLY A 150 -3.02 -20.01 -4.84
C GLY A 150 -3.36 -18.78 -4.02
N ALA A 151 -4.18 -18.94 -2.99
CA ALA A 151 -4.62 -17.83 -2.16
C ALA A 151 -3.47 -17.20 -1.39
N HIS A 152 -3.27 -15.90 -1.56
CA HIS A 152 -2.25 -15.08 -0.91
C HIS A 152 -2.62 -13.59 -0.99
N LEU A 153 -1.91 -12.73 -0.27
CA LEU A 153 -1.88 -11.30 -0.50
C LEU A 153 -0.59 -10.95 -1.25
N HIS A 154 -0.70 -10.44 -2.47
CA HIS A 154 0.41 -9.75 -3.14
C HIS A 154 0.42 -8.29 -2.69
N PHE A 155 1.55 -7.86 -2.15
CA PHE A 155 1.73 -6.53 -1.56
C PHE A 155 2.95 -5.82 -2.13
N GLU A 156 2.79 -4.51 -2.41
CA GLU A 156 3.87 -3.65 -2.91
C GLU A 156 3.88 -2.29 -2.18
N ILE A 157 5.07 -1.68 -2.10
CA ILE A 157 5.25 -0.24 -1.81
C ILE A 157 5.93 0.36 -3.05
N ARG A 158 5.41 1.48 -3.51
CA ARG A 158 5.88 2.22 -4.70
C ARG A 158 6.14 3.67 -4.37
N ASP A 159 7.18 4.25 -4.93
CA ASP A 159 7.50 5.67 -5.02
C ASP A 159 6.89 6.34 -6.27
#